data_98a49cc44b6fdd129049f76affb6bb9d
#
_entry.id   98a49cc44b6fdd129049f76affb6bb9d
#
_cell.length_a   1.000
_cell.length_b   1.000
_cell.length_c   1.000
_cell.angle_alpha   90.00
_cell.angle_beta   90.00
_cell.angle_gamma   90.00
#
_symmetry.space_group_name_H-M   'P 1'
#
loop_
_entity.id
_entity.type
_entity.pdbx_description
1 polymer ?
#
loop_
_entity_poly.entity_id
_entity_poly.type
_entity_poly.pdbx_seq_one_letter_code
_entity_poly.pdbx_strand_id
1 'polypeptide(L)'
;QMDARTESFGSEAWIYEECTTTTELGRINVQFHRGTQTELYVPCPKCREFFLPGRDSLVDWKEGGNDIEAARSARFLCPHCEHKIDDAERMESLNEMVPLSAGQQLQDGEIVGDEPLTDILSMRWNAYHNKFWSIPHIAKAEYTADHAVHFESEEKARRQFAWALPAAPEEFDVTPLSIDAILRLSTKTGRGMVPEGYDKISVGCDLRKRQLHYVVGAWNESGQCQIIEASIIPVDSDRVGVQPALLQALRTLREMCEAGFAGKQCGWVWIDAGYKPEVVRAFVKESLAMKMNRYLASFGRGASQQG
;
A
#
# COMPACT_ATOMS: atom_id res chain seq x y z
N GLN A 1 16.94 -1.07 -8.28
CA GLN A 1 18.19 -0.26 -8.40
C GLN A 1 19.40 -0.92 -7.73
N MET A 2 19.25 -1.68 -6.64
CA MET A 2 20.38 -2.44 -6.04
C MET A 2 20.83 -3.57 -6.94
N ASP A 3 19.92 -4.39 -7.44
CA ASP A 3 20.22 -5.51 -8.33
C ASP A 3 21.08 -5.10 -9.53
N ALA A 4 20.73 -3.97 -10.17
CA ALA A 4 21.48 -3.43 -11.31
C ALA A 4 22.92 -2.96 -10.95
N ARG A 5 23.18 -2.63 -9.69
CA ARG A 5 24.53 -2.21 -9.24
C ARG A 5 25.44 -3.39 -8.93
N THR A 6 24.85 -4.54 -8.65
CA THR A 6 25.58 -5.76 -8.29
C THR A 6 25.75 -6.72 -9.48
N GLU A 7 25.09 -6.48 -10.62
CA GLU A 7 25.18 -7.32 -11.82
C GLU A 7 26.64 -7.60 -12.28
N SER A 8 27.53 -6.62 -12.12
CA SER A 8 28.92 -6.76 -12.50
C SER A 8 29.71 -7.75 -11.63
N PHE A 9 29.20 -8.11 -10.46
CA PHE A 9 29.84 -9.07 -9.54
C PHE A 9 29.35 -10.50 -9.76
N GLY A 10 28.32 -10.71 -10.58
CA GLY A 10 27.77 -12.03 -10.92
C GLY A 10 27.41 -12.85 -9.67
N SER A 11 27.88 -14.10 -9.61
CA SER A 11 27.63 -15.01 -8.48
C SER A 11 28.35 -14.66 -7.17
N GLU A 12 29.24 -13.69 -7.18
CA GLU A 12 29.93 -13.19 -5.97
C GLU A 12 29.14 -12.06 -5.27
N ALA A 13 28.06 -11.59 -5.88
CA ALA A 13 27.22 -10.55 -5.31
C ALA A 13 26.36 -11.08 -4.16
N TRP A 14 26.43 -10.40 -3.02
CA TRP A 14 25.54 -10.65 -1.89
C TRP A 14 24.69 -9.42 -1.65
N ILE A 15 23.37 -9.62 -1.61
CA ILE A 15 22.40 -8.56 -1.31
C ILE A 15 21.71 -8.93 -0.03
N TYR A 16 21.87 -8.10 0.99
CA TYR A 16 21.14 -8.22 2.27
C TYR A 16 20.03 -7.17 2.33
N GLU A 17 18.80 -7.63 2.57
CA GLU A 17 17.64 -6.78 2.72
C GLU A 17 16.93 -7.09 4.04
N GLU A 18 16.74 -6.09 4.86
CA GLU A 18 15.99 -6.18 6.12
C GLU A 18 15.02 -5.01 6.22
N CYS A 19 13.77 -5.32 6.47
CA CYS A 19 12.77 -4.30 6.74
C CYS A 19 11.48 -4.93 7.31
N THR A 20 10.63 -4.12 7.91
CA THR A 20 9.27 -4.55 8.25
C THR A 20 8.42 -4.68 6.99
N THR A 21 7.50 -5.64 6.98
CA THR A 21 6.53 -5.79 5.89
C THR A 21 5.65 -4.53 5.79
N THR A 22 5.39 -4.06 4.59
CA THR A 22 4.50 -2.91 4.37
C THR A 22 3.13 -3.34 3.85
N THR A 23 3.10 -3.88 2.64
CA THR A 23 1.90 -4.40 1.98
C THR A 23 2.23 -5.76 1.38
N GLU A 24 1.24 -6.50 0.91
CA GLU A 24 1.45 -7.78 0.21
C GLU A 24 2.37 -7.64 -1.00
N LEU A 25 2.27 -6.54 -1.74
CA LEU A 25 3.12 -6.22 -2.89
C LEU A 25 4.39 -5.45 -2.52
N GLY A 26 4.63 -5.21 -1.22
CA GLY A 26 5.84 -4.58 -0.72
C GLY A 26 7.08 -5.42 -1.03
N ARG A 27 8.20 -4.78 -1.40
CA ARG A 27 9.41 -5.47 -1.87
C ARG A 27 9.85 -6.60 -0.92
N ILE A 28 9.93 -6.35 0.38
CA ILE A 28 10.40 -7.37 1.33
C ILE A 28 9.46 -8.58 1.39
N ASN A 29 8.13 -8.36 1.33
CA ASN A 29 7.16 -9.44 1.31
C ASN A 29 7.24 -10.26 0.01
N VAL A 30 7.39 -9.59 -1.12
CA VAL A 30 7.59 -10.25 -2.42
C VAL A 30 8.88 -11.07 -2.41
N GLN A 31 9.99 -10.56 -1.87
CA GLN A 31 11.25 -11.29 -1.77
C GLN A 31 11.14 -12.47 -0.79
N PHE A 32 10.42 -12.32 0.31
CA PHE A 32 10.14 -13.44 1.23
C PHE A 32 9.47 -14.60 0.49
N HIS A 33 8.42 -14.33 -0.28
CA HIS A 33 7.69 -15.37 -1.03
C HIS A 33 8.46 -15.95 -2.24
N ARG A 34 9.46 -15.25 -2.74
CA ARG A 34 10.36 -15.76 -3.78
C ARG A 34 11.51 -16.60 -3.23
N GLY A 35 11.79 -16.46 -1.95
CA GLY A 35 12.88 -17.14 -1.27
C GLY A 35 12.45 -18.45 -0.60
N THR A 36 13.26 -18.89 0.34
CA THR A 36 13.04 -20.12 1.12
C THR A 36 11.81 -20.07 2.01
N GLN A 37 11.26 -18.89 2.30
CA GLN A 37 10.10 -18.66 3.17
C GLN A 37 10.27 -19.32 4.54
N THR A 38 11.46 -19.19 5.11
CA THR A 38 11.82 -19.83 6.38
C THR A 38 11.10 -19.15 7.53
N GLU A 39 10.47 -19.94 8.38
CA GLU A 39 9.82 -19.50 9.61
C GLU A 39 10.38 -20.25 10.83
N LEU A 40 10.29 -19.66 12.01
CA LEU A 40 10.88 -20.18 13.24
C LEU A 40 9.81 -20.91 14.05
N TYR A 41 9.89 -22.24 14.06
CA TYR A 41 9.00 -23.10 14.85
C TYR A 41 9.57 -23.30 16.24
N VAL A 42 8.71 -23.37 17.24
CA VAL A 42 9.08 -23.57 18.64
C VAL A 42 8.39 -24.79 19.23
N PRO A 43 9.04 -25.55 20.13
CA PRO A 43 8.37 -26.64 20.82
C PRO A 43 7.43 -26.13 21.91
N CYS A 44 6.27 -26.72 22.03
CA CYS A 44 5.42 -26.52 23.21
C CYS A 44 6.11 -27.09 24.46
N PRO A 45 6.21 -26.36 25.58
CA PRO A 45 6.86 -26.85 26.79
C PRO A 45 6.17 -28.07 27.39
N LYS A 46 4.86 -28.24 27.15
CA LYS A 46 4.08 -29.35 27.70
C LYS A 46 4.03 -30.59 26.80
N CYS A 47 3.58 -30.45 25.55
CA CYS A 47 3.43 -31.60 24.65
C CYS A 47 4.63 -31.85 23.75
N ARG A 48 5.59 -30.94 23.69
CA ARG A 48 6.81 -30.99 22.87
C ARG A 48 6.57 -30.93 21.36
N GLU A 49 5.31 -30.84 20.92
CA GLU A 49 4.98 -30.61 19.51
C GLU A 49 5.41 -29.20 19.07
N PHE A 50 6.01 -29.12 17.89
CA PHE A 50 6.45 -27.86 17.30
C PHE A 50 5.29 -27.14 16.62
N PHE A 51 5.23 -25.84 16.82
CA PHE A 51 4.23 -24.99 16.16
C PHE A 51 4.84 -23.65 15.77
N LEU A 52 4.22 -22.99 14.80
CA LEU A 52 4.56 -21.63 14.41
C LEU A 52 3.72 -20.64 15.24
N PRO A 53 4.32 -19.90 16.18
CA PRO A 53 3.57 -18.94 16.97
C PRO A 53 3.19 -17.71 16.14
N GLY A 54 1.93 -17.34 16.19
CA GLY A 54 1.37 -16.19 15.50
C GLY A 54 0.56 -15.29 16.42
N ARG A 55 0.00 -14.23 15.87
CA ARG A 55 -0.88 -13.31 16.59
C ARG A 55 -2.09 -14.02 17.19
N ASP A 56 -2.65 -14.98 16.45
CA ASP A 56 -3.82 -15.74 16.86
C ASP A 56 -3.54 -16.69 18.05
N SER A 57 -2.25 -16.99 18.30
CA SER A 57 -1.83 -17.75 19.45
C SER A 57 -1.83 -16.93 20.76
N LEU A 58 -1.90 -15.59 20.69
CA LEU A 58 -1.99 -14.72 21.87
C LEU A 58 -3.44 -14.64 22.34
N VAL A 59 -3.72 -15.20 23.51
CA VAL A 59 -5.06 -15.33 24.10
C VAL A 59 -5.21 -14.59 25.43
N ASP A 60 -6.44 -14.51 25.93
CA ASP A 60 -6.83 -13.96 27.25
C ASP A 60 -6.57 -12.45 27.46
N TRP A 61 -6.04 -11.74 26.48
CA TRP A 61 -5.76 -10.31 26.59
C TRP A 61 -6.99 -9.44 26.33
N LYS A 62 -7.94 -9.91 25.51
CA LYS A 62 -9.13 -9.15 25.11
C LYS A 62 -10.16 -9.01 26.25
N GLU A 63 -10.14 -9.92 27.19
CA GLU A 63 -11.09 -9.99 28.30
C GLU A 63 -10.76 -9.01 29.44
N GLY A 64 -9.59 -8.37 29.39
CA GLY A 64 -9.17 -7.37 30.36
C GLY A 64 -10.00 -6.09 30.27
N GLY A 65 -10.39 -5.52 31.40
CA GLY A 65 -11.06 -4.22 31.45
C GLY A 65 -10.16 -3.02 31.19
N ASN A 66 -8.85 -3.25 31.14
CA ASN A 66 -7.82 -2.26 30.84
C ASN A 66 -6.51 -2.93 30.39
N ASP A 67 -5.55 -2.13 29.95
CA ASP A 67 -4.25 -2.59 29.42
C ASP A 67 -3.39 -3.36 30.45
N ILE A 68 -3.55 -3.07 31.75
CA ILE A 68 -2.82 -3.76 32.83
C ILE A 68 -3.40 -5.15 33.06
N GLU A 69 -4.72 -5.28 33.04
CA GLU A 69 -5.39 -6.59 33.16
C GLU A 69 -5.10 -7.46 31.93
N ALA A 70 -5.19 -6.90 30.73
CA ALA A 70 -4.80 -7.57 29.50
C ALA A 70 -3.36 -8.11 29.57
N ALA A 71 -2.43 -7.30 30.05
CA ALA A 71 -1.04 -7.70 30.24
C ALA A 71 -0.83 -8.85 31.23
N ARG A 72 -1.64 -8.91 32.29
CA ARG A 72 -1.54 -9.95 33.34
C ARG A 72 -2.16 -11.29 32.91
N SER A 73 -3.28 -11.22 32.20
CA SER A 73 -4.03 -12.42 31.78
C SER A 73 -3.42 -13.12 30.57
N ALA A 74 -2.79 -12.36 29.68
CA ALA A 74 -2.32 -12.85 28.39
C ALA A 74 -1.39 -14.06 28.48
N ARG A 75 -1.59 -15.00 27.59
CA ARG A 75 -0.76 -16.20 27.40
C ARG A 75 -0.67 -16.50 25.91
N PHE A 76 0.33 -17.28 25.53
CA PHE A 76 0.33 -17.93 24.23
C PHE A 76 -0.29 -19.33 24.33
N LEU A 77 -1.13 -19.69 23.38
CA LEU A 77 -1.82 -20.96 23.35
C LEU A 77 -1.12 -21.93 22.39
N CYS A 78 -0.79 -23.12 22.87
CA CYS A 78 -0.33 -24.21 22.00
C CYS A 78 -1.52 -24.74 21.18
N PRO A 79 -1.43 -24.79 19.83
CA PRO A 79 -2.53 -25.29 18.99
C PRO A 79 -2.77 -26.80 19.12
N HIS A 80 -1.81 -27.57 19.66
CA HIS A 80 -1.89 -29.01 19.74
C HIS A 80 -2.52 -29.52 21.06
N CYS A 81 -2.21 -28.86 22.18
CA CYS A 81 -2.65 -29.36 23.50
C CYS A 81 -3.31 -28.27 24.36
N GLU A 82 -3.57 -27.09 23.80
CA GLU A 82 -4.20 -25.97 24.47
C GLU A 82 -3.50 -25.50 25.76
N HIS A 83 -2.22 -25.84 25.91
CA HIS A 83 -1.44 -25.34 27.02
C HIS A 83 -1.21 -23.83 26.89
N LYS A 84 -1.48 -23.09 27.96
CA LYS A 84 -1.26 -21.65 28.06
C LYS A 84 0.18 -21.38 28.52
N ILE A 85 1.00 -20.98 27.57
CA ILE A 85 2.45 -20.75 27.72
C ILE A 85 2.66 -19.39 28.36
N ASP A 86 3.37 -19.34 29.47
CA ASP A 86 3.78 -18.10 30.11
C ASP A 86 5.12 -17.59 29.56
N ASP A 87 5.60 -16.45 30.07
CA ASP A 87 6.79 -15.80 29.55
C ASP A 87 8.09 -16.56 29.83
N ALA A 88 8.17 -17.27 30.96
CA ALA A 88 9.32 -18.12 31.32
C ALA A 88 9.39 -19.34 30.39
N GLU A 89 8.29 -20.05 30.23
CA GLU A 89 8.15 -21.17 29.31
C GLU A 89 8.42 -20.78 27.85
N ARG A 90 7.93 -19.57 27.43
CA ARG A 90 8.25 -19.02 26.11
C ARG A 90 9.74 -18.82 25.92
N MET A 91 10.42 -18.25 26.90
CA MET A 91 11.88 -18.01 26.82
C MET A 91 12.67 -19.31 26.73
N GLU A 92 12.21 -20.37 27.38
CA GLU A 92 12.81 -21.71 27.24
C GLU A 92 12.59 -22.28 25.84
N SER A 93 11.37 -22.22 25.31
CA SER A 93 11.03 -22.67 23.96
C SER A 93 11.85 -21.98 22.87
N LEU A 94 12.18 -20.70 23.05
CA LEU A 94 12.99 -19.95 22.09
C LEU A 94 14.44 -20.45 21.98
N ASN A 95 14.96 -21.18 22.98
CA ASN A 95 16.30 -21.75 22.88
C ASN A 95 16.33 -23.03 22.03
N GLU A 96 15.16 -23.62 21.77
CA GLU A 96 14.99 -24.85 21.01
C GLU A 96 14.28 -24.62 19.68
N MET A 97 14.16 -23.35 19.23
CA MET A 97 13.49 -23.05 17.96
C MET A 97 14.22 -23.66 16.78
N VAL A 98 13.44 -24.11 15.80
CA VAL A 98 13.93 -24.73 14.56
C VAL A 98 13.46 -23.93 13.37
N PRO A 99 14.37 -23.49 12.47
CA PRO A 99 13.99 -22.87 11.21
C PRO A 99 13.49 -23.93 10.23
N LEU A 100 12.31 -23.76 9.67
CA LEU A 100 11.77 -24.60 8.62
C LEU A 100 11.44 -23.75 7.40
N SER A 101 11.95 -24.14 6.25
CA SER A 101 11.62 -23.55 4.95
C SER A 101 10.29 -24.07 4.42
N ALA A 102 9.67 -23.36 3.47
CA ALA A 102 8.44 -23.85 2.85
C ALA A 102 8.68 -25.23 2.23
N GLY A 103 7.76 -26.17 2.49
CA GLY A 103 7.89 -27.57 2.05
C GLY A 103 8.59 -28.47 3.05
N GLN A 104 9.23 -27.93 4.08
CA GLN A 104 9.83 -28.70 5.15
C GLN A 104 8.88 -28.84 6.36
N GLN A 105 9.05 -29.93 7.08
CA GLN A 105 8.33 -30.21 8.33
C GLN A 105 9.24 -30.98 9.28
N LEU A 106 8.92 -30.94 10.57
CA LEU A 106 9.66 -31.69 11.59
C LEU A 106 8.92 -33.03 11.83
N GLN A 107 9.64 -34.15 11.66
CA GLN A 107 9.17 -35.51 11.99
C GLN A 107 10.19 -36.19 12.88
N ASP A 108 9.78 -36.68 14.05
CA ASP A 108 10.64 -37.36 15.01
C ASP A 108 11.95 -36.60 15.38
N GLY A 109 11.90 -35.27 15.33
CA GLY A 109 13.04 -34.40 15.60
C GLY A 109 13.97 -34.15 14.41
N GLU A 110 13.69 -34.71 13.25
CA GLU A 110 14.44 -34.49 12.02
C GLU A 110 13.65 -33.62 11.03
N ILE A 111 14.36 -32.76 10.29
CA ILE A 111 13.76 -31.97 9.23
C ILE A 111 13.60 -32.85 7.99
N VAL A 112 12.36 -33.01 7.53
CA VAL A 112 12.02 -33.77 6.32
C VAL A 112 11.34 -32.86 5.30
N GLY A 113 11.47 -33.23 4.01
CA GLY A 113 10.98 -32.42 2.88
C GLY A 113 12.06 -31.51 2.32
N ASP A 114 11.82 -31.06 1.10
CA ASP A 114 12.75 -30.22 0.36
C ASP A 114 12.37 -28.74 0.54
N GLU A 115 13.38 -27.90 0.70
CA GLU A 115 13.18 -26.45 0.64
C GLU A 115 12.95 -25.98 -0.82
N PRO A 116 12.38 -24.80 -1.03
CA PRO A 116 12.19 -24.25 -2.37
C PRO A 116 13.53 -24.09 -3.11
N LEU A 117 13.55 -24.45 -4.40
CA LEU A 117 14.70 -24.24 -5.25
C LEU A 117 14.81 -22.74 -5.59
N THR A 118 15.65 -22.03 -4.86
CA THR A 118 15.84 -20.58 -4.98
C THR A 118 17.23 -20.19 -4.52
N ASP A 119 17.74 -19.08 -5.03
CA ASP A 119 18.98 -18.43 -4.59
C ASP A 119 18.76 -17.37 -3.50
N ILE A 120 17.50 -17.22 -3.02
CA ILE A 120 17.12 -16.26 -2.01
C ILE A 120 16.86 -16.97 -0.68
N LEU A 121 17.74 -16.77 0.29
CA LEU A 121 17.46 -17.12 1.68
C LEU A 121 16.53 -16.04 2.25
N SER A 122 15.32 -16.41 2.58
CA SER A 122 14.34 -15.50 3.19
C SER A 122 13.84 -16.03 4.52
N MET A 123 13.76 -15.17 5.53
CA MET A 123 13.33 -15.54 6.88
C MET A 123 12.40 -14.51 7.46
N ARG A 124 11.42 -14.97 8.25
CA ARG A 124 10.46 -14.12 8.97
C ARG A 124 10.37 -14.54 10.43
N TRP A 125 10.31 -13.55 11.31
CA TRP A 125 10.03 -13.74 12.74
C TRP A 125 9.11 -12.62 13.24
N ASN A 126 8.50 -12.83 14.40
CA ASN A 126 7.51 -11.91 14.96
C ASN A 126 7.78 -11.65 16.46
N ALA A 127 6.84 -10.94 17.11
CA ALA A 127 6.94 -10.56 18.52
C ALA A 127 7.17 -11.75 19.48
N TYR A 128 6.63 -12.93 19.17
CA TYR A 128 6.90 -14.13 19.97
C TYR A 128 8.38 -14.43 20.07
N HIS A 129 9.12 -14.28 18.98
CA HIS A 129 10.58 -14.60 18.90
C HIS A 129 11.47 -13.51 19.49
N ASN A 130 10.91 -12.36 19.82
CA ASN A 130 11.68 -11.25 20.37
C ASN A 130 11.93 -11.43 21.87
N LYS A 131 13.16 -11.76 22.25
CA LYS A 131 13.58 -11.96 23.65
C LYS A 131 13.49 -10.70 24.51
N PHE A 132 13.45 -9.52 23.92
CA PHE A 132 13.34 -8.24 24.64
C PHE A 132 11.88 -7.84 24.93
N TRP A 133 10.91 -8.50 24.32
CA TRP A 133 9.49 -8.26 24.56
C TRP A 133 8.90 -9.39 25.40
N SER A 134 8.30 -9.03 26.52
CA SER A 134 7.57 -9.99 27.34
C SER A 134 6.12 -10.17 26.82
N ILE A 135 5.47 -11.26 27.16
CA ILE A 135 4.04 -11.49 26.86
C ILE A 135 3.18 -10.32 27.37
N PRO A 136 3.36 -9.84 28.63
CA PRO A 136 2.68 -8.64 29.10
C PRO A 136 2.87 -7.40 28.22
N HIS A 137 4.06 -7.19 27.71
CA HIS A 137 4.36 -6.06 26.82
C HIS A 137 3.62 -6.19 25.48
N ILE A 138 3.64 -7.38 24.88
CA ILE A 138 2.93 -7.66 23.62
C ILE A 138 1.43 -7.46 23.80
N ALA A 139 0.86 -8.03 24.87
CA ALA A 139 -0.58 -7.94 25.13
C ALA A 139 -1.05 -6.53 25.43
N LYS A 140 -0.28 -5.76 26.21
CA LYS A 140 -0.57 -4.35 26.44
C LYS A 140 -0.61 -3.54 25.16
N ALA A 141 0.34 -3.79 24.26
CA ALA A 141 0.39 -3.13 22.97
C ALA A 141 -0.78 -3.53 22.07
N GLU A 142 -1.21 -4.80 22.08
CA GLU A 142 -2.40 -5.27 21.37
C GLU A 142 -3.68 -4.62 21.92
N TYR A 143 -3.84 -4.59 23.25
CA TYR A 143 -5.00 -3.98 23.91
C TYR A 143 -5.09 -2.49 23.58
N THR A 144 -3.97 -1.76 23.66
CA THR A 144 -3.92 -0.34 23.37
C THR A 144 -4.30 -0.04 21.93
N ALA A 145 -3.84 -0.86 20.98
CA ALA A 145 -4.17 -0.70 19.57
C ALA A 145 -5.65 -0.99 19.28
N ASP A 146 -6.20 -2.04 19.89
CA ASP A 146 -7.61 -2.45 19.73
C ASP A 146 -8.59 -1.38 20.25
N HIS A 147 -8.19 -0.59 21.26
CA HIS A 147 -8.98 0.47 21.88
C HIS A 147 -8.59 1.89 21.43
N ALA A 148 -7.73 2.00 20.42
CA ALA A 148 -7.24 3.29 19.95
C ALA A 148 -8.31 4.06 19.17
N VAL A 149 -8.31 5.38 19.30
CA VAL A 149 -9.17 6.29 18.49
C VAL A 149 -8.90 6.14 17.00
N HIS A 150 -7.64 5.88 16.64
CA HIS A 150 -7.21 5.63 15.26
C HIS A 150 -6.88 4.15 15.06
N PHE A 151 -7.87 3.29 15.30
CA PHE A 151 -7.73 1.83 15.23
C PHE A 151 -6.98 1.34 13.98
N GLU A 152 -7.35 1.83 12.79
CA GLU A 152 -6.76 1.35 11.51
C GLU A 152 -5.24 1.57 11.44
N SER A 153 -4.75 2.73 11.90
CA SER A 153 -3.32 3.03 11.88
C SER A 153 -2.55 2.22 12.91
N GLU A 154 -3.12 1.99 14.08
CA GLU A 154 -2.52 1.18 15.14
C GLU A 154 -2.55 -0.31 14.77
N GLU A 155 -3.63 -0.79 14.21
CA GLU A 155 -3.74 -2.15 13.69
C GLU A 155 -2.71 -2.42 12.60
N LYS A 156 -2.56 -1.50 11.65
CA LYS A 156 -1.52 -1.57 10.63
C LYS A 156 -0.13 -1.64 11.26
N ALA A 157 0.16 -0.79 12.24
CA ALA A 157 1.43 -0.79 12.95
C ALA A 157 1.67 -2.12 13.69
N ARG A 158 0.65 -2.68 14.38
CA ARG A 158 0.77 -3.97 15.05
C ARG A 158 1.06 -5.11 14.09
N ARG A 159 0.31 -5.20 12.99
CA ARG A 159 0.57 -6.21 11.97
C ARG A 159 2.01 -6.16 11.48
N GLN A 160 2.48 -4.98 11.11
CA GLN A 160 3.81 -4.80 10.51
C GLN A 160 4.96 -4.97 11.51
N PHE A 161 4.90 -4.26 12.64
CA PHE A 161 6.04 -4.17 13.56
C PHE A 161 6.08 -5.28 14.62
N ALA A 162 4.94 -5.84 15.02
CA ALA A 162 4.90 -6.91 15.99
C ALA A 162 4.83 -8.29 15.33
N TRP A 163 4.04 -8.45 14.28
CA TRP A 163 3.73 -9.77 13.74
C TRP A 163 4.37 -10.07 12.39
N ALA A 164 5.15 -9.13 11.84
CA ALA A 164 5.77 -9.26 10.51
C ALA A 164 4.74 -9.62 9.41
N LEU A 165 3.50 -9.18 9.58
CA LEU A 165 2.43 -9.37 8.63
C LEU A 165 2.27 -8.12 7.76
N PRO A 166 1.98 -8.25 6.47
CA PRO A 166 1.66 -7.10 5.64
C PRO A 166 0.41 -6.39 6.19
N ALA A 167 0.32 -5.08 5.97
CA ALA A 167 -0.91 -4.37 6.22
C ALA A 167 -2.05 -5.09 5.50
N ALA A 168 -3.20 -5.21 6.17
CA ALA A 168 -4.39 -5.67 5.49
C ALA A 168 -4.61 -4.78 4.26
N PRO A 169 -5.03 -5.35 3.11
CA PRO A 169 -5.49 -4.53 2.02
C PRO A 169 -6.49 -3.53 2.60
N GLU A 170 -6.33 -2.24 2.28
CA GLU A 170 -7.39 -1.30 2.59
C GLU A 170 -8.63 -1.87 1.90
N GLU A 171 -9.57 -2.36 2.68
CA GLU A 171 -10.91 -2.64 2.20
C GLU A 171 -11.50 -1.27 1.84
N PHE A 172 -11.13 -0.79 0.67
CA PHE A 172 -12.01 0.14 0.01
C PHE A 172 -13.32 -0.64 -0.12
N ASP A 173 -14.38 -0.06 0.34
CA ASP A 173 -15.74 -0.49 0.00
C ASP A 173 -15.92 -0.23 -1.50
N VAL A 174 -15.14 -0.98 -2.29
CA VAL A 174 -15.14 -0.93 -3.75
C VAL A 174 -16.37 -1.73 -4.14
N THR A 175 -17.49 -1.06 -4.12
CA THR A 175 -18.61 -1.54 -4.94
C THR A 175 -18.01 -1.68 -6.34
N PRO A 176 -17.81 -2.90 -6.86
CA PRO A 176 -17.18 -3.08 -8.15
C PRO A 176 -18.01 -2.31 -9.18
N LEU A 177 -17.38 -1.32 -9.81
CA LEU A 177 -18.00 -0.56 -10.88
C LEU A 177 -18.35 -1.56 -12.01
N SER A 178 -19.57 -2.06 -12.00
CA SER A 178 -20.06 -2.88 -13.09
C SER A 178 -20.29 -2.00 -14.31
N ILE A 179 -20.12 -2.57 -15.49
CA ILE A 179 -20.42 -1.88 -16.76
C ILE A 179 -21.87 -1.37 -16.73
N ASP A 180 -22.80 -2.14 -16.18
CA ASP A 180 -24.20 -1.75 -16.04
C ASP A 180 -24.39 -0.56 -15.10
N ALA A 181 -23.62 -0.45 -14.01
CA ALA A 181 -23.68 0.73 -13.13
C ALA A 181 -23.17 1.98 -13.84
N ILE A 182 -22.11 1.87 -14.63
CA ILE A 182 -21.58 2.99 -15.44
C ILE A 182 -22.59 3.38 -16.53
N LEU A 183 -23.20 2.41 -17.23
CA LEU A 183 -24.18 2.68 -18.27
C LEU A 183 -25.45 3.34 -17.72
N ARG A 184 -25.86 3.02 -16.49
CA ARG A 184 -26.99 3.69 -15.82
C ARG A 184 -26.71 5.16 -15.51
N LEU A 185 -25.45 5.54 -15.31
CA LEU A 185 -25.01 6.92 -15.09
C LEU A 185 -24.83 7.67 -16.43
N SER A 186 -24.86 6.95 -17.54
CA SER A 186 -24.76 7.56 -18.86
C SER A 186 -26.01 8.40 -19.16
N THR A 187 -25.79 9.65 -19.46
CA THR A 187 -26.87 10.56 -19.88
C THR A 187 -27.05 10.53 -21.40
N LYS A 188 -28.19 11.01 -21.87
CA LYS A 188 -28.47 11.18 -23.33
C LYS A 188 -27.76 12.40 -23.93
N THR A 189 -27.01 13.15 -23.13
CA THR A 189 -26.26 14.33 -23.60
C THR A 189 -25.06 13.87 -24.43
N GLY A 190 -24.94 14.39 -25.64
CA GLY A 190 -23.83 14.06 -26.54
C GLY A 190 -22.48 14.53 -26.00
N ARG A 191 -21.37 13.87 -26.44
CA ARG A 191 -20.01 14.26 -26.10
C ARG A 191 -19.75 15.74 -26.44
N GLY A 192 -19.12 16.45 -25.50
CA GLY A 192 -18.80 17.88 -25.66
C GLY A 192 -19.97 18.82 -25.41
N MET A 193 -21.19 18.31 -25.18
CA MET A 193 -22.35 19.12 -24.87
C MET A 193 -22.50 19.36 -23.38
N VAL A 194 -22.72 20.61 -22.99
CA VAL A 194 -22.98 20.98 -21.60
C VAL A 194 -24.47 20.91 -21.33
N PRO A 195 -24.92 20.12 -20.33
CA PRO A 195 -26.36 20.06 -20.00
C PRO A 195 -26.90 21.40 -19.50
N GLU A 196 -28.21 21.59 -19.65
CA GLU A 196 -28.89 22.76 -19.12
C GLU A 196 -28.71 22.82 -17.56
N GLY A 197 -28.42 24.01 -17.05
CA GLY A 197 -28.17 24.23 -15.61
C GLY A 197 -26.74 23.85 -15.12
N TYR A 198 -25.86 23.43 -16.02
CA TYR A 198 -24.46 23.16 -15.71
C TYR A 198 -23.57 24.28 -16.26
N ASP A 199 -23.16 25.21 -15.39
CA ASP A 199 -22.52 26.46 -15.83
C ASP A 199 -21.02 26.53 -15.55
N LYS A 200 -20.49 25.63 -14.71
CA LYS A 200 -19.08 25.64 -14.32
C LYS A 200 -18.38 24.48 -15.00
N ILE A 201 -17.25 24.77 -15.65
CA ILE A 201 -16.40 23.76 -16.30
C ILE A 201 -15.11 23.60 -15.53
N SER A 202 -14.72 22.36 -15.27
CA SER A 202 -13.38 22.03 -14.76
C SER A 202 -12.72 20.94 -15.60
N VAL A 203 -11.40 20.90 -15.58
CA VAL A 203 -10.61 19.90 -16.29
C VAL A 203 -9.65 19.24 -15.32
N GLY A 204 -9.60 17.91 -15.33
CA GLY A 204 -8.58 17.09 -14.70
C GLY A 204 -7.63 16.53 -15.75
N CYS A 205 -6.32 16.49 -15.43
CA CYS A 205 -5.30 16.05 -16.37
C CYS A 205 -4.26 15.18 -15.68
N ASP A 206 -3.95 14.02 -16.27
CA ASP A 206 -2.91 13.08 -15.87
C ASP A 206 -1.83 12.98 -16.94
N LEU A 207 -0.55 13.05 -16.53
CA LEU A 207 0.61 13.01 -17.43
C LEU A 207 1.23 11.63 -17.48
N ARG A 208 1.46 11.12 -18.69
CA ARG A 208 2.24 9.91 -18.95
C ARG A 208 3.29 10.13 -20.02
N LYS A 209 4.25 9.25 -20.12
CA LYS A 209 5.38 9.40 -21.05
C LYS A 209 4.97 9.70 -22.50
N ARG A 210 3.91 9.05 -23.00
CA ARG A 210 3.45 9.13 -24.41
C ARG A 210 2.06 9.71 -24.61
N GLN A 211 1.38 10.02 -23.50
CA GLN A 211 -0.02 10.49 -23.53
C GLN A 211 -0.26 11.42 -22.36
N LEU A 212 -1.08 12.43 -22.60
CA LEU A 212 -1.71 13.26 -21.60
C LEU A 212 -3.19 12.94 -21.62
N HIS A 213 -3.72 12.41 -20.52
CA HIS A 213 -5.14 12.12 -20.38
C HIS A 213 -5.83 13.34 -19.77
N TYR A 214 -7.01 13.68 -20.29
CA TYR A 214 -7.80 14.73 -19.67
C TYR A 214 -9.29 14.37 -19.64
N VAL A 215 -9.96 14.91 -18.63
CA VAL A 215 -11.40 14.77 -18.43
C VAL A 215 -12.00 16.14 -18.18
N VAL A 216 -13.11 16.43 -18.84
CA VAL A 216 -13.85 17.68 -18.70
C VAL A 216 -15.15 17.41 -17.96
N GLY A 217 -15.33 18.04 -16.82
CA GLY A 217 -16.55 17.99 -16.03
C GLY A 217 -17.33 19.29 -16.09
N ALA A 218 -18.63 19.19 -16.34
CA ALA A 218 -19.59 20.28 -16.20
C ALA A 218 -20.28 20.15 -14.82
N TRP A 219 -20.44 21.26 -14.10
CA TRP A 219 -20.98 21.29 -12.74
C TRP A 219 -22.16 22.23 -12.65
N ASN A 220 -23.17 21.82 -11.88
CA ASN A 220 -24.30 22.69 -11.53
C ASN A 220 -24.10 23.35 -10.17
N GLU A 221 -25.01 24.20 -9.74
CA GLU A 221 -24.94 24.91 -8.46
C GLU A 221 -25.02 23.99 -7.24
N SER A 222 -25.65 22.82 -7.36
CA SER A 222 -25.73 21.84 -6.27
C SER A 222 -24.49 20.95 -6.15
N GLY A 223 -23.46 21.16 -6.99
CA GLY A 223 -22.21 20.40 -6.96
C GLY A 223 -22.27 19.06 -7.71
N GLN A 224 -23.34 18.79 -8.45
CA GLN A 224 -23.40 17.60 -9.31
C GLN A 224 -22.50 17.82 -10.53
N CYS A 225 -21.74 16.78 -10.90
CA CYS A 225 -20.85 16.78 -12.04
C CYS A 225 -21.34 15.83 -13.13
N GLN A 226 -21.30 16.29 -14.37
CA GLN A 226 -21.41 15.44 -15.53
C GLN A 226 -20.10 15.50 -16.34
N ILE A 227 -19.52 14.33 -16.62
CA ILE A 227 -18.39 14.23 -17.54
C ILE A 227 -18.91 14.45 -18.95
N ILE A 228 -18.43 15.51 -19.59
CA ILE A 228 -18.85 15.89 -20.97
C ILE A 228 -17.81 15.45 -22.00
N GLU A 229 -16.54 15.29 -21.58
CA GLU A 229 -15.48 14.82 -22.46
C GLU A 229 -14.39 14.09 -21.65
N ALA A 230 -13.88 12.99 -22.22
CA ALA A 230 -12.67 12.34 -21.78
C ALA A 230 -11.86 11.95 -23.02
N SER A 231 -10.58 12.34 -23.06
CA SER A 231 -9.75 12.10 -24.24
C SER A 231 -8.26 12.13 -23.88
N ILE A 232 -7.43 11.98 -24.92
CA ILE A 232 -5.99 11.99 -24.80
C ILE A 232 -5.38 13.01 -25.76
N ILE A 233 -4.26 13.62 -25.34
CA ILE A 233 -3.37 14.39 -26.20
C ILE A 233 -2.08 13.55 -26.36
N PRO A 234 -1.66 13.20 -27.59
CA PRO A 234 -0.41 12.48 -27.81
C PRO A 234 0.81 13.28 -27.36
N VAL A 235 1.77 12.60 -26.76
CA VAL A 235 3.06 13.17 -26.33
C VAL A 235 4.17 12.55 -27.18
N ASP A 236 4.75 13.33 -28.08
CA ASP A 236 5.81 12.88 -29.00
C ASP A 236 7.18 12.83 -28.29
N SER A 237 7.24 12.03 -27.24
CA SER A 237 8.42 11.94 -26.37
C SER A 237 9.64 11.27 -27.04
N ASP A 238 9.40 10.45 -28.05
CA ASP A 238 10.46 9.72 -28.73
C ASP A 238 11.22 10.61 -29.70
N ARG A 239 10.57 11.66 -30.22
CA ARG A 239 11.18 12.61 -31.18
C ARG A 239 11.92 13.78 -30.51
N VAL A 240 11.33 14.39 -29.49
CA VAL A 240 11.86 15.64 -28.89
C VAL A 240 12.27 15.49 -27.43
N GLY A 241 12.14 14.29 -26.87
CA GLY A 241 12.37 14.02 -25.47
C GLY A 241 11.12 14.26 -24.60
N VAL A 242 11.10 13.62 -23.42
CA VAL A 242 9.91 13.56 -22.57
C VAL A 242 9.46 14.94 -22.08
N GLN A 243 10.37 15.75 -21.54
CA GLN A 243 9.99 17.02 -20.91
C GLN A 243 9.48 18.06 -21.92
N PRO A 244 10.15 18.31 -23.06
CA PRO A 244 9.63 19.22 -24.06
C PRO A 244 8.31 18.77 -24.67
N ALA A 245 8.15 17.46 -24.91
CA ALA A 245 6.92 16.91 -25.47
C ALA A 245 5.74 17.06 -24.50
N LEU A 246 5.94 16.80 -23.22
CA LEU A 246 4.92 17.01 -22.18
C LEU A 246 4.54 18.49 -22.04
N LEU A 247 5.51 19.38 -22.06
CA LEU A 247 5.24 20.82 -22.02
C LEU A 247 4.41 21.28 -23.22
N GLN A 248 4.71 20.74 -24.40
CA GLN A 248 3.91 21.02 -25.60
C GLN A 248 2.50 20.49 -25.50
N ALA A 249 2.28 19.27 -25.00
CA ALA A 249 0.96 18.70 -24.80
C ALA A 249 0.15 19.51 -23.79
N LEU A 250 0.77 20.00 -22.71
CA LEU A 250 0.12 20.90 -21.74
C LEU A 250 -0.28 22.25 -22.39
N ARG A 251 0.55 22.77 -23.29
CA ARG A 251 0.20 23.99 -24.06
C ARG A 251 -0.99 23.76 -24.98
N THR A 252 -1.07 22.59 -25.64
CA THR A 252 -2.24 22.19 -26.42
C THR A 252 -3.48 22.11 -25.55
N LEU A 253 -3.38 21.50 -24.35
CA LEU A 253 -4.50 21.49 -23.40
C LEU A 253 -4.91 22.90 -23.00
N ARG A 254 -3.95 23.81 -22.77
CA ARG A 254 -4.25 25.22 -22.47
C ARG A 254 -5.03 25.89 -23.59
N GLU A 255 -4.61 25.71 -24.84
CA GLU A 255 -5.33 26.26 -26.00
C GLU A 255 -6.77 25.79 -26.06
N MET A 256 -7.01 24.48 -25.79
CA MET A 256 -8.38 23.93 -25.73
C MET A 256 -9.19 24.54 -24.57
N CYS A 257 -8.59 24.68 -23.39
CA CYS A 257 -9.25 25.26 -22.22
C CYS A 257 -9.58 26.76 -22.42
N GLU A 258 -8.73 27.51 -23.10
CA GLU A 258 -8.96 28.93 -23.41
C GLU A 258 -10.02 29.09 -24.51
N ALA A 259 -10.13 28.17 -25.47
CA ALA A 259 -11.23 28.14 -26.47
C ALA A 259 -12.59 27.81 -25.80
N GLY A 260 -12.56 27.11 -24.65
CA GLY A 260 -13.74 26.72 -23.91
C GLY A 260 -14.41 25.46 -24.44
N PHE A 261 -15.42 25.01 -23.71
CA PHE A 261 -16.22 23.82 -24.04
C PHE A 261 -17.69 24.19 -24.21
N ALA A 262 -18.26 23.90 -25.39
CA ALA A 262 -19.64 24.25 -25.75
C ALA A 262 -20.00 25.73 -25.47
N GLY A 263 -19.07 26.64 -25.76
CA GLY A 263 -19.22 28.08 -25.52
C GLY A 263 -19.07 28.55 -24.08
N LYS A 264 -18.75 27.65 -23.14
CA LYS A 264 -18.50 27.98 -21.74
C LYS A 264 -17.01 27.99 -21.44
N GLN A 265 -16.56 28.98 -20.69
CA GLN A 265 -15.15 29.06 -20.28
C GLN A 265 -14.78 28.02 -19.24
N CYS A 266 -13.57 27.47 -19.34
CA CYS A 266 -12.99 26.61 -18.34
C CYS A 266 -12.67 27.42 -17.06
N GLY A 267 -13.17 26.96 -15.91
CA GLY A 267 -12.91 27.59 -14.62
C GLY A 267 -11.56 27.15 -14.03
N TRP A 268 -11.41 25.89 -13.71
CA TRP A 268 -10.20 25.33 -13.10
C TRP A 268 -9.67 24.15 -13.88
N VAL A 269 -8.34 24.09 -13.99
CA VAL A 269 -7.59 22.98 -14.61
C VAL A 269 -6.64 22.39 -13.58
N TRP A 270 -6.88 21.16 -13.16
CA TRP A 270 -6.10 20.42 -12.20
C TRP A 270 -5.16 19.46 -12.94
N ILE A 271 -3.85 19.60 -12.73
CA ILE A 271 -2.83 18.83 -13.43
C ILE A 271 -2.11 17.96 -12.39
N ASP A 272 -2.19 16.64 -12.54
CA ASP A 272 -1.42 15.76 -11.67
C ASP A 272 0.08 15.99 -11.88
N ALA A 273 0.77 16.32 -10.78
CA ALA A 273 2.21 16.58 -10.75
C ALA A 273 3.02 15.41 -10.17
N GLY A 274 2.42 14.22 -10.03
CA GLY A 274 3.12 13.01 -9.60
C GLY A 274 4.17 12.54 -10.59
N TYR A 275 3.91 12.70 -11.91
CA TYR A 275 4.88 12.40 -12.95
C TYR A 275 5.48 13.68 -13.55
N LYS A 276 6.83 13.80 -13.52
CA LYS A 276 7.55 14.99 -14.03
C LYS A 276 7.09 16.32 -13.43
N PRO A 277 7.12 16.48 -12.10
CA PRO A 277 6.62 17.69 -11.41
C PRO A 277 7.30 18.98 -11.88
N GLU A 278 8.54 18.91 -12.33
CA GLU A 278 9.27 20.04 -12.88
C GLU A 278 8.62 20.61 -14.14
N VAL A 279 8.04 19.76 -15.01
CA VAL A 279 7.34 20.19 -16.22
C VAL A 279 6.03 20.86 -15.87
N VAL A 280 5.27 20.29 -14.94
CA VAL A 280 4.00 20.89 -14.49
C VAL A 280 4.23 22.25 -13.84
N ARG A 281 5.26 22.36 -12.98
CA ARG A 281 5.63 23.65 -12.35
C ARG A 281 6.05 24.70 -13.39
N ALA A 282 6.83 24.29 -14.40
CA ALA A 282 7.23 25.19 -15.49
C ALA A 282 6.02 25.68 -16.27
N PHE A 283 5.09 24.78 -16.62
CA PHE A 283 3.84 25.13 -17.30
C PHE A 283 2.94 26.07 -16.49
N VAL A 284 2.75 25.79 -15.19
CA VAL A 284 1.94 26.65 -14.31
C VAL A 284 2.57 28.03 -14.20
N LYS A 285 3.90 28.11 -14.03
CA LYS A 285 4.64 29.39 -13.99
C LYS A 285 4.50 30.17 -15.31
N GLU A 286 4.59 29.49 -16.45
CA GLU A 286 4.37 30.10 -17.77
C GLU A 286 2.94 30.65 -17.90
N SER A 287 1.93 29.87 -17.49
CA SER A 287 0.53 30.28 -17.53
C SER A 287 0.24 31.47 -16.62
N LEU A 288 0.83 31.51 -15.42
CA LEU A 288 0.73 32.64 -14.50
C LEU A 288 1.35 33.93 -15.08
N ALA A 289 2.48 33.82 -15.77
CA ALA A 289 3.09 34.96 -16.46
C ALA A 289 2.19 35.53 -17.57
N MET A 290 1.34 34.68 -18.15
CA MET A 290 0.30 35.07 -19.12
C MET A 290 -1.00 35.54 -18.43
N LYS A 291 -1.03 35.74 -17.11
CA LYS A 291 -2.19 36.09 -16.28
C LYS A 291 -3.32 35.03 -16.29
N MET A 292 -2.97 33.79 -16.57
CA MET A 292 -3.88 32.64 -16.55
C MET A 292 -3.69 31.86 -15.24
N ASN A 293 -4.46 32.19 -14.20
CA ASN A 293 -4.31 31.65 -12.84
C ASN A 293 -5.17 30.39 -12.57
N ARG A 294 -5.83 29.85 -13.60
CA ARG A 294 -6.75 28.71 -13.48
C ARG A 294 -6.04 27.34 -13.51
N TYR A 295 -4.77 27.29 -13.89
CA TYR A 295 -3.97 26.06 -14.01
C TYR A 295 -3.27 25.75 -12.69
N LEU A 296 -3.59 24.61 -12.09
CA LEU A 296 -3.12 24.21 -10.75
C LEU A 296 -2.38 22.88 -10.81
N ALA A 297 -1.21 22.83 -10.18
CA ALA A 297 -0.51 21.58 -9.94
C ALA A 297 -1.16 20.86 -8.74
N SER A 298 -1.56 19.61 -8.93
CA SER A 298 -2.12 18.73 -7.90
C SER A 298 -1.12 17.64 -7.54
N PHE A 299 -0.96 17.37 -6.24
CA PHE A 299 -0.13 16.28 -5.75
C PHE A 299 -1.01 15.33 -4.94
N GLY A 300 -1.08 14.07 -5.39
CA GLY A 300 -1.65 13.00 -4.58
C GLY A 300 -0.76 12.76 -3.35
N ARG A 301 -1.36 12.81 -2.16
CA ARG A 301 -0.69 12.41 -0.92
C ARG A 301 -1.25 11.07 -0.47
N GLY A 302 -0.38 10.07 -0.32
CA GLY A 302 -0.75 8.83 0.33
C GLY A 302 -1.01 9.04 1.83
N ALA A 303 -1.70 8.11 2.47
CA ALA A 303 -2.02 8.17 3.91
C ALA A 303 -0.78 8.40 4.81
N SER A 304 0.38 7.94 4.39
CA SER A 304 1.67 8.13 5.08
C SER A 304 2.27 9.54 4.99
N GLN A 305 1.67 10.44 4.20
CA GLN A 305 2.16 11.81 3.96
C GLN A 305 1.24 12.88 4.56
N GLN A 306 0.26 12.47 5.35
CA GLN A 306 -0.53 13.39 6.17
C GLN A 306 0.32 13.72 7.41
N GLY A 307 1.10 14.78 7.29
CA GLY A 307 1.83 15.40 8.38
C GLY A 307 1.11 16.64 8.84
#